data_8007ea45c8abd109c2f4d69cc5f50277
#
_entry.id   8007ea45c8abd109c2f4d69cc5f50277
#
_cell.length_a   1.000
_cell.length_b   1.000
_cell.length_c   1.000
_cell.angle_alpha   90.00
_cell.angle_beta   90.00
_cell.angle_gamma   90.00
#
_symmetry.space_group_name_H-M   'P 1'
#
loop_
_entity.id
_entity.type
_entity.pdbx_description
1 polymer ?
#
loop_
_entity_poly.entity_id
_entity_poly.type
_entity_poly.pdbx_seq_one_letter_code
_entity_poly.pdbx_strand_id
1 'polypeptide(L)'
;MVRGQVKSGGMNESMQLAEKVAAQLARHLTDVVLCPGSRNAPLSLALLARDDIRVHTRLDERGGAFTALGMARVQRRHVGVVMTSGTAVANTLPAVVEAHYSHTPLAIISADRPERLVGTGASQTIEQQGIFGVYADTTQVTGADDIAAMAQRFREDLQVHINVAFDAPLVDATLPDHTSGDGVREPAPAFVDHGEVAVDLSKNTLVITGDEAWEVEGLQDVPTIAEPSAPGPYHPVHPAAAHI
;
A
#
# COMPACT_ATOMS: atom_id res chain seq x y z
N MET A 1 45.06 -17.93 8.59
CA MET A 1 44.04 -18.62 7.79
C MET A 1 42.97 -19.17 8.73
N VAL A 2 41.91 -18.39 8.97
CA VAL A 2 40.75 -18.89 9.75
C VAL A 2 39.77 -19.41 8.73
N ARG A 3 39.66 -20.73 8.59
CA ARG A 3 38.58 -21.36 7.85
C ARG A 3 37.32 -21.23 8.71
N GLY A 4 36.48 -20.22 8.42
CA GLY A 4 35.13 -20.20 8.93
C GLY A 4 34.38 -21.43 8.41
N GLN A 5 33.87 -22.22 9.33
CA GLN A 5 32.94 -23.30 9.00
C GLN A 5 31.70 -22.66 8.35
N VAL A 6 31.50 -22.93 7.07
CA VAL A 6 30.19 -22.73 6.44
C VAL A 6 29.26 -23.73 7.13
N LYS A 7 28.46 -23.26 8.07
CA LYS A 7 27.34 -24.03 8.58
C LYS A 7 26.44 -24.31 7.38
N SER A 8 26.19 -25.57 7.07
CA SER A 8 25.10 -26.02 6.23
C SER A 8 23.81 -25.59 6.95
N GLY A 9 23.36 -24.38 6.69
CA GLY A 9 22.31 -23.79 7.47
C GLY A 9 21.12 -23.48 6.59
N GLY A 10 19.97 -23.54 7.22
CA GLY A 10 18.76 -22.97 6.71
C GLY A 10 18.91 -21.45 6.44
N MET A 11 17.91 -20.89 5.80
CA MET A 11 17.78 -19.47 5.49
C MET A 11 18.00 -18.58 6.72
N ASN A 12 18.66 -17.43 6.58
CA ASN A 12 18.88 -16.50 7.68
C ASN A 12 17.57 -15.84 8.16
N GLU A 13 17.62 -15.24 9.35
CA GLU A 13 16.42 -14.66 10.00
C GLU A 13 15.75 -13.58 9.15
N SER A 14 16.51 -12.72 8.47
CA SER A 14 15.96 -11.67 7.60
C SER A 14 15.24 -12.23 6.39
N MET A 15 15.76 -13.28 5.78
CA MET A 15 15.09 -13.97 4.67
C MET A 15 13.84 -14.73 5.14
N GLN A 16 13.91 -15.41 6.30
CA GLN A 16 12.75 -16.09 6.89
C GLN A 16 11.62 -15.11 7.23
N LEU A 17 11.95 -13.94 7.79
CA LEU A 17 10.99 -12.89 8.07
C LEU A 17 10.39 -12.34 6.76
N ALA A 18 11.22 -12.10 5.76
CA ALA A 18 10.81 -11.60 4.46
C ALA A 18 9.82 -12.54 3.76
N GLU A 19 10.04 -13.86 3.81
CA GLU A 19 9.10 -14.84 3.25
C GLU A 19 7.74 -14.79 3.95
N LYS A 20 7.73 -14.70 5.29
CA LYS A 20 6.47 -14.59 6.06
C LYS A 20 5.73 -13.29 5.75
N VAL A 21 6.45 -12.17 5.67
CA VAL A 21 5.88 -10.87 5.28
C VAL A 21 5.33 -10.94 3.86
N ALA A 22 6.09 -11.46 2.89
CA ALA A 22 5.65 -11.59 1.51
C ALA A 22 4.41 -12.50 1.37
N ALA A 23 4.36 -13.61 2.11
CA ALA A 23 3.21 -14.48 2.15
C ALA A 23 1.96 -13.78 2.70
N GLN A 24 2.11 -12.98 3.76
CA GLN A 24 1.00 -12.19 4.30
C GLN A 24 0.58 -11.07 3.36
N LEU A 25 1.52 -10.36 2.74
CA LEU A 25 1.23 -9.33 1.73
C LEU A 25 0.41 -9.91 0.57
N ALA A 26 0.74 -11.12 0.11
CA ALA A 26 0.01 -11.80 -0.97
C ALA A 26 -1.45 -12.07 -0.66
N ARG A 27 -1.86 -12.13 0.59
CA ARG A 27 -3.27 -12.28 0.98
C ARG A 27 -4.06 -10.99 0.78
N HIS A 28 -3.40 -9.83 0.76
CA HIS A 28 -4.05 -8.52 0.67
C HIS A 28 -3.77 -7.81 -0.66
N LEU A 29 -2.61 -8.05 -1.27
CA LEU A 29 -2.12 -7.35 -2.44
C LEU A 29 -2.06 -8.26 -3.67
N THR A 30 -2.49 -7.76 -4.82
CA THR A 30 -2.25 -8.38 -6.14
C THR A 30 -1.08 -7.75 -6.86
N ASP A 31 -0.77 -6.51 -6.53
CA ASP A 31 0.23 -5.68 -7.19
C ASP A 31 1.10 -4.96 -6.17
N VAL A 32 2.38 -4.92 -6.45
CA VAL A 32 3.38 -4.20 -5.65
C VAL A 32 4.27 -3.40 -6.57
N VAL A 33 4.45 -2.12 -6.27
CA VAL A 33 5.49 -1.28 -6.87
C VAL A 33 6.74 -1.39 -6.03
N LEU A 34 7.79 -1.98 -6.60
CA LEU A 34 9.07 -2.22 -5.93
C LEU A 34 10.09 -1.16 -6.33
N CYS A 35 10.59 -0.42 -5.34
CA CYS A 35 11.73 0.47 -5.44
C CYS A 35 12.96 -0.24 -4.84
N PRO A 36 13.92 -0.69 -5.68
CA PRO A 36 15.00 -1.55 -5.22
C PRO A 36 15.99 -0.81 -4.31
N GLY A 37 16.46 -1.50 -3.27
CA GLY A 37 17.49 -1.03 -2.36
C GLY A 37 18.09 -2.16 -1.55
N SER A 38 19.21 -1.92 -0.88
CA SER A 38 19.92 -2.99 -0.17
C SER A 38 19.14 -3.50 1.04
N ARG A 39 18.50 -2.60 1.81
CA ARG A 39 17.81 -2.99 3.05
C ARG A 39 16.55 -3.80 2.78
N ASN A 40 15.83 -3.52 1.70
CA ASN A 40 14.66 -4.30 1.31
C ASN A 40 14.97 -5.51 0.43
N ALA A 41 16.25 -5.83 0.19
CA ALA A 41 16.63 -6.97 -0.65
C ALA A 41 15.99 -8.31 -0.21
N PRO A 42 15.93 -8.66 1.09
CA PRO A 42 15.26 -9.87 1.52
C PRO A 42 13.80 -9.93 1.06
N LEU A 43 13.05 -8.87 1.30
CA LEU A 43 11.64 -8.77 0.93
C LEU A 43 11.45 -8.72 -0.59
N SER A 44 12.34 -8.01 -1.30
CA SER A 44 12.31 -7.96 -2.76
C SER A 44 12.46 -9.34 -3.38
N LEU A 45 13.40 -10.14 -2.90
CA LEU A 45 13.62 -11.51 -3.37
C LEU A 45 12.44 -12.42 -3.03
N ALA A 46 11.89 -12.32 -1.82
CA ALA A 46 10.72 -13.09 -1.41
C ALA A 46 9.48 -12.76 -2.27
N LEU A 47 9.26 -11.47 -2.62
CA LEU A 47 8.17 -11.06 -3.49
C LEU A 47 8.36 -11.51 -4.95
N LEU A 48 9.59 -11.43 -5.47
CA LEU A 48 9.90 -11.86 -6.83
C LEU A 48 9.84 -13.39 -7.02
N ALA A 49 9.96 -14.15 -5.93
CA ALA A 49 9.81 -15.61 -5.94
C ALA A 49 8.34 -16.06 -5.97
N ARG A 50 7.35 -15.14 -5.87
CA ARG A 50 5.92 -15.45 -5.83
C ARG A 50 5.26 -15.23 -7.19
N ASP A 51 4.35 -16.13 -7.56
CA ASP A 51 3.54 -16.02 -8.78
C ASP A 51 2.17 -15.35 -8.55
N ASP A 52 1.78 -15.18 -7.29
CA ASP A 52 0.49 -14.59 -6.90
C ASP A 52 0.56 -13.07 -6.65
N ILE A 53 1.73 -12.44 -6.79
CA ILE A 53 1.92 -10.99 -6.73
C ILE A 53 2.59 -10.50 -8.02
N ARG A 54 2.04 -9.49 -8.64
CA ARG A 54 2.69 -8.78 -9.76
C ARG A 54 3.61 -7.70 -9.23
N VAL A 55 4.87 -7.76 -9.58
CA VAL A 55 5.88 -6.79 -9.17
C VAL A 55 6.19 -5.81 -10.31
N HIS A 56 6.02 -4.52 -10.03
CA HIS A 56 6.27 -3.40 -10.95
C HIS A 56 7.47 -2.60 -10.44
N THR A 57 8.60 -2.65 -11.12
CA THR A 57 9.81 -1.95 -10.67
C THR A 57 9.79 -0.46 -11.03
N ARG A 58 10.14 0.40 -10.06
CA ARG A 58 10.37 1.85 -10.22
C ARG A 58 11.63 2.24 -9.46
N LEU A 59 12.36 3.25 -9.96
CA LEU A 59 13.58 3.71 -9.29
C LEU A 59 13.34 4.88 -8.33
N ASP A 60 12.36 5.73 -8.64
CA ASP A 60 11.98 6.88 -7.81
C ASP A 60 10.77 6.52 -6.95
N GLU A 61 10.91 6.60 -5.63
CA GLU A 61 9.89 6.21 -4.67
C GLU A 61 8.65 7.10 -4.73
N ARG A 62 8.80 8.39 -5.00
CA ARG A 62 7.66 9.29 -5.17
C ARG A 62 6.83 8.90 -6.39
N GLY A 63 7.46 8.73 -7.53
CA GLY A 63 6.80 8.27 -8.74
C GLY A 63 6.23 6.87 -8.60
N GLY A 64 6.92 5.99 -7.86
CA GLY A 64 6.47 4.65 -7.50
C GLY A 64 5.19 4.67 -6.66
N ALA A 65 5.16 5.53 -5.63
CA ALA A 65 4.01 5.66 -4.75
C ALA A 65 2.77 6.22 -5.49
N PHE A 66 2.92 7.21 -6.36
CA PHE A 66 1.82 7.70 -7.20
C PHE A 66 1.37 6.67 -8.26
N THR A 67 2.29 5.83 -8.76
CA THR A 67 1.91 4.71 -9.62
C THR A 67 1.01 3.72 -8.85
N ALA A 68 1.41 3.34 -7.64
CA ALA A 68 0.63 2.45 -6.78
C ALA A 68 -0.73 3.06 -6.40
N LEU A 69 -0.77 4.36 -6.09
CA LEU A 69 -1.99 5.10 -5.80
C LEU A 69 -2.99 5.02 -6.98
N GLY A 70 -2.53 5.30 -8.20
CA GLY A 70 -3.38 5.21 -9.40
C GLY A 70 -3.91 3.79 -9.64
N MET A 71 -3.06 2.78 -9.44
CA MET A 71 -3.48 1.37 -9.53
C MET A 71 -4.50 1.01 -8.45
N ALA A 72 -4.28 1.42 -7.20
CA ALA A 72 -5.16 1.17 -6.07
C ALA A 72 -6.54 1.79 -6.27
N ARG A 73 -6.58 3.02 -6.80
CA ARG A 73 -7.82 3.74 -7.12
C ARG A 73 -8.68 2.99 -8.13
N VAL A 74 -8.07 2.47 -9.20
CA VAL A 74 -8.77 1.69 -10.24
C VAL A 74 -9.21 0.33 -9.71
N GLN A 75 -8.37 -0.33 -8.93
CA GLN A 75 -8.64 -1.66 -8.39
C GLN A 75 -9.56 -1.66 -7.16
N ARG A 76 -9.73 -0.50 -6.50
CA ARG A 76 -10.44 -0.33 -5.22
C ARG A 76 -9.96 -1.30 -4.14
N ARG A 77 -8.65 -1.50 -4.09
CA ARG A 77 -7.98 -2.35 -3.09
C ARG A 77 -6.54 -1.88 -2.89
N HIS A 78 -5.92 -2.32 -1.81
CA HIS A 78 -4.53 -1.98 -1.56
C HIS A 78 -3.61 -2.39 -2.69
N VAL A 79 -2.73 -1.46 -3.08
CA VAL A 79 -1.52 -1.72 -3.87
C VAL A 79 -0.33 -1.34 -3.00
N GLY A 80 0.68 -2.21 -2.96
CA GLY A 80 1.85 -2.00 -2.12
C GLY A 80 2.93 -1.17 -2.80
N VAL A 81 3.65 -0.36 -2.02
CA VAL A 81 4.92 0.24 -2.43
C VAL A 81 6.00 -0.26 -1.49
N VAL A 82 6.96 -1.00 -2.03
CA VAL A 82 8.07 -1.57 -1.25
C VAL A 82 9.34 -0.80 -1.53
N MET A 83 10.00 -0.31 -0.48
CA MET A 83 11.22 0.48 -0.60
C MET A 83 12.21 0.21 0.52
N THR A 84 13.39 0.76 0.36
CA THR A 84 14.43 0.76 1.38
C THR A 84 14.13 1.77 2.50
N SER A 85 15.06 1.98 3.41
CA SER A 85 14.93 2.90 4.55
C SER A 85 15.30 4.35 4.20
N GLY A 86 15.05 5.25 5.13
CA GLY A 86 15.52 6.63 5.07
C GLY A 86 14.59 7.52 4.23
N THR A 87 15.17 8.45 3.48
CA THR A 87 14.42 9.40 2.66
C THR A 87 13.57 8.75 1.57
N ALA A 88 13.83 7.49 1.20
CA ALA A 88 12.96 6.69 0.36
C ALA A 88 11.53 6.66 0.90
N VAL A 89 11.40 6.44 2.22
CA VAL A 89 10.08 6.42 2.90
C VAL A 89 9.44 7.80 2.88
N ALA A 90 10.20 8.85 3.24
CA ALA A 90 9.71 10.23 3.25
C ALA A 90 9.20 10.70 1.87
N ASN A 91 9.82 10.23 0.79
CA ASN A 91 9.41 10.55 -0.59
C ASN A 91 8.01 10.02 -0.95
N THR A 92 7.47 9.07 -0.21
CA THR A 92 6.11 8.55 -0.45
C THR A 92 5.01 9.35 0.24
N LEU A 93 5.36 10.25 1.19
CA LEU A 93 4.38 11.05 1.94
C LEU A 93 3.37 11.79 1.04
N PRO A 94 3.75 12.44 -0.08
CA PRO A 94 2.77 13.11 -0.93
C PRO A 94 1.67 12.18 -1.46
N ALA A 95 2.02 10.94 -1.83
CA ALA A 95 1.04 9.96 -2.29
C ALA A 95 0.17 9.41 -1.14
N VAL A 96 0.72 9.29 0.07
CA VAL A 96 -0.04 8.88 1.27
C VAL A 96 -1.08 9.94 1.64
N VAL A 97 -0.69 11.23 1.57
CA VAL A 97 -1.62 12.35 1.80
C VAL A 97 -2.75 12.33 0.77
N GLU A 98 -2.43 12.18 -0.51
CA GLU A 98 -3.43 12.07 -1.57
C GLU A 98 -4.33 10.85 -1.38
N ALA A 99 -3.75 9.68 -1.02
CA ALA A 99 -4.51 8.46 -0.73
C ALA A 99 -5.51 8.68 0.41
N HIS A 100 -5.11 9.42 1.45
CA HIS A 100 -5.95 9.72 2.61
C HIS A 100 -7.17 10.56 2.20
N TYR A 101 -6.98 11.66 1.49
CA TYR A 101 -8.06 12.56 1.09
C TYR A 101 -8.92 12.02 -0.05
N SER A 102 -8.40 11.12 -0.88
CA SER A 102 -9.14 10.42 -1.92
C SER A 102 -9.68 9.06 -1.48
N HIS A 103 -9.61 8.73 -0.18
CA HIS A 103 -10.04 7.44 0.40
C HIS A 103 -9.54 6.21 -0.38
N THR A 104 -8.34 6.32 -0.97
CA THR A 104 -7.76 5.27 -1.81
C THR A 104 -6.92 4.31 -0.96
N PRO A 105 -7.16 2.99 -1.01
CA PRO A 105 -6.36 2.03 -0.26
C PRO A 105 -4.90 1.99 -0.76
N LEU A 106 -3.94 2.36 0.09
CA LEU A 106 -2.51 2.38 -0.24
C LEU A 106 -1.68 1.77 0.88
N ALA A 107 -0.76 0.87 0.55
CA ALA A 107 0.13 0.25 1.52
C ALA A 107 1.59 0.65 1.27
N ILE A 108 2.22 1.27 2.24
CA ILE A 108 3.65 1.57 2.25
C ILE A 108 4.36 0.48 3.06
N ILE A 109 5.30 -0.21 2.44
CA ILE A 109 6.09 -1.27 3.04
C ILE A 109 7.56 -0.86 3.01
N SER A 110 8.05 -0.31 4.10
CA SER A 110 9.43 0.15 4.24
C SER A 110 10.30 -0.90 4.91
N ALA A 111 11.52 -1.05 4.42
CA ALA A 111 12.53 -1.77 5.15
C ALA A 111 13.24 -0.83 6.14
N ASP A 112 13.61 -1.35 7.29
CA ASP A 112 14.33 -0.59 8.30
C ASP A 112 15.48 -1.39 8.91
N ARG A 113 16.25 -0.73 9.72
CA ARG A 113 17.26 -1.33 10.58
C ARG A 113 16.62 -1.77 11.90
N PRO A 114 17.23 -2.72 12.61
CA PRO A 114 16.82 -3.01 13.99
C PRO A 114 16.86 -1.75 14.86
N GLU A 115 15.93 -1.65 15.80
CA GLU A 115 15.76 -0.49 16.69
C GLU A 115 17.07 -0.01 17.34
N ARG A 116 17.95 -0.96 17.73
CA ARG A 116 19.26 -0.65 18.31
C ARG A 116 20.17 0.22 17.43
N LEU A 117 19.87 0.36 16.15
CA LEU A 117 20.63 1.18 15.19
C LEU A 117 19.93 2.50 14.85
N VAL A 118 18.70 2.69 15.25
CA VAL A 118 17.97 3.96 15.06
C VAL A 118 18.55 5.01 16.01
N GLY A 119 18.75 6.23 15.52
CA GLY A 119 19.33 7.31 16.31
C GLY A 119 20.84 7.23 16.56
N THR A 120 21.54 6.20 16.04
CA THR A 120 22.99 6.01 16.25
C THR A 120 23.87 6.65 15.17
N GLY A 121 23.27 7.25 14.14
CA GLY A 121 23.99 7.74 12.96
C GLY A 121 24.31 6.64 11.95
N ALA A 122 23.69 5.47 12.06
CA ALA A 122 23.81 4.41 11.06
C ALA A 122 23.37 4.91 9.68
N SER A 123 24.11 4.50 8.63
CA SER A 123 23.86 4.98 7.26
C SER A 123 22.40 4.77 6.82
N GLN A 124 21.80 5.81 6.26
CA GLN A 124 20.43 5.79 5.70
C GLN A 124 19.38 5.33 6.74
N THR A 125 19.54 5.77 8.00
CA THR A 125 18.64 5.47 9.12
C THR A 125 18.02 6.77 9.60
N ILE A 126 16.69 6.78 9.69
CA ILE A 126 15.89 7.88 10.22
C ILE A 126 14.79 7.30 11.13
N GLU A 127 14.08 8.14 11.84
CA GLU A 127 12.89 7.77 12.60
C GLU A 127 11.72 7.54 11.64
N GLN A 128 11.54 6.26 11.21
CA GLN A 128 10.47 5.89 10.25
C GLN A 128 9.13 5.69 10.94
N GLN A 129 9.13 5.33 12.21
CA GLN A 129 7.91 5.18 12.98
C GLN A 129 7.16 6.51 13.10
N GLY A 130 5.90 6.54 12.68
CA GLY A 130 5.07 7.75 12.74
C GLY A 130 5.41 8.81 11.68
N ILE A 131 6.25 8.50 10.68
CA ILE A 131 6.67 9.46 9.64
C ILE A 131 5.48 10.01 8.82
N PHE A 132 4.38 9.28 8.72
CA PHE A 132 3.19 9.70 8.01
C PHE A 132 2.17 10.46 8.88
N GLY A 133 2.47 10.66 10.17
CA GLY A 133 1.62 11.43 11.08
C GLY A 133 0.20 10.88 11.15
N VAL A 134 -0.79 11.75 10.89
CA VAL A 134 -2.22 11.41 10.95
C VAL A 134 -2.72 10.64 9.72
N TYR A 135 -1.91 10.49 8.69
CA TYR A 135 -2.33 9.93 7.41
C TYR A 135 -2.19 8.41 7.33
N ALA A 136 -1.26 7.83 8.08
CA ALA A 136 -1.10 6.38 8.20
C ALA A 136 -0.35 6.00 9.47
N ASP A 137 -0.93 5.13 10.27
CA ASP A 137 -0.25 4.55 11.43
C ASP A 137 0.82 3.55 11.01
N THR A 138 1.93 3.53 11.75
CA THR A 138 3.03 2.61 11.51
C THR A 138 2.89 1.34 12.33
N THR A 139 2.87 0.19 11.67
CA THR A 139 3.04 -1.11 12.31
C THR A 139 4.48 -1.58 12.15
N GLN A 140 5.18 -1.77 13.26
CA GLN A 140 6.53 -2.33 13.27
C GLN A 140 6.45 -3.85 13.11
N VAL A 141 7.31 -4.39 12.25
CA VAL A 141 7.48 -5.83 12.06
C VAL A 141 8.94 -6.17 12.30
N THR A 142 9.21 -6.81 13.41
CA THR A 142 10.55 -7.21 13.86
C THR A 142 10.71 -8.73 13.89
N GLY A 143 9.61 -9.44 13.85
CA GLY A 143 9.56 -10.89 13.91
C GLY A 143 8.24 -11.49 13.45
N ALA A 144 8.14 -12.79 13.55
CA ALA A 144 6.96 -13.55 13.11
C ALA A 144 5.69 -13.21 13.91
N ASP A 145 5.85 -12.81 15.17
CA ASP A 145 4.73 -12.51 16.07
C ASP A 145 3.97 -11.24 15.65
N ASP A 146 4.63 -10.36 14.90
CA ASP A 146 4.04 -9.09 14.42
C ASP A 146 3.16 -9.27 13.17
N ILE A 147 3.19 -10.44 12.52
CA ILE A 147 2.45 -10.71 11.27
C ILE A 147 0.94 -10.58 11.46
N ALA A 148 0.42 -10.97 12.62
CA ALA A 148 -1.01 -10.86 12.91
C ALA A 148 -1.47 -9.39 13.00
N ALA A 149 -0.68 -8.53 13.63
CA ALA A 149 -0.93 -7.09 13.72
C ALA A 149 -0.87 -6.45 12.31
N MET A 150 0.12 -6.81 11.50
CA MET A 150 0.20 -6.38 10.11
C MET A 150 -1.06 -6.76 9.32
N ALA A 151 -1.54 -8.00 9.44
CA ALA A 151 -2.74 -8.47 8.77
C ALA A 151 -4.00 -7.70 9.19
N GLN A 152 -4.08 -7.33 10.47
CA GLN A 152 -5.19 -6.55 11.01
C GLN A 152 -5.26 -5.16 10.34
N ARG A 153 -4.13 -4.48 10.16
CA ARG A 153 -4.10 -3.15 9.52
C ARG A 153 -4.68 -3.17 8.11
N PHE A 154 -4.39 -4.17 7.31
CA PHE A 154 -4.96 -4.31 5.97
C PHE A 154 -6.47 -4.49 5.94
N ARG A 155 -7.08 -4.95 7.03
CA ARG A 155 -8.56 -5.10 7.14
C ARG A 155 -9.24 -3.84 7.66
N GLU A 156 -8.54 -3.03 8.46
CA GLU A 156 -9.10 -1.90 9.19
C GLU A 156 -8.81 -0.55 8.53
N ASP A 157 -7.63 -0.40 7.92
CA ASP A 157 -7.13 0.89 7.46
C ASP A 157 -7.05 0.96 5.94
N LEU A 158 -7.40 2.12 5.37
CA LEU A 158 -7.22 2.41 3.94
C LEU A 158 -5.76 2.76 3.62
N GLN A 159 -5.08 3.49 4.50
CA GLN A 159 -3.66 3.79 4.35
C GLN A 159 -2.89 3.02 5.41
N VAL A 160 -1.97 2.17 4.96
CA VAL A 160 -1.21 1.24 5.81
C VAL A 160 0.27 1.54 5.70
N HIS A 161 0.99 1.65 6.82
CA HIS A 161 2.44 1.67 6.85
C HIS A 161 2.98 0.47 7.64
N ILE A 162 3.68 -0.42 6.95
CA ILE A 162 4.39 -1.56 7.53
C ILE A 162 5.88 -1.30 7.48
N ASN A 163 6.52 -1.18 8.64
CA ASN A 163 7.95 -0.93 8.77
C ASN A 163 8.66 -2.21 9.21
N VAL A 164 9.40 -2.85 8.29
CA VAL A 164 10.00 -4.18 8.52
C VAL A 164 11.48 -4.02 8.85
N ALA A 165 11.86 -4.44 10.04
CA ALA A 165 13.26 -4.39 10.49
C ALA A 165 14.03 -5.63 10.03
N PHE A 166 15.04 -5.42 9.19
CA PHE A 166 15.95 -6.48 8.75
C PHE A 166 17.35 -6.28 9.34
N ASP A 167 17.90 -7.33 9.94
CA ASP A 167 19.28 -7.33 10.45
C ASP A 167 20.26 -8.01 9.48
N ALA A 168 21.53 -7.74 9.62
CA ALA A 168 22.57 -8.43 8.86
C ALA A 168 22.81 -9.87 9.40
N PRO A 169 23.06 -10.84 8.52
CA PRO A 169 23.13 -10.76 7.07
C PRO A 169 21.73 -10.61 6.43
N LEU A 170 21.62 -9.74 5.39
CA LEU A 170 20.34 -9.49 4.74
C LEU A 170 19.90 -10.66 3.83
N VAL A 171 20.81 -11.15 3.03
CA VAL A 171 20.54 -12.22 2.06
C VAL A 171 21.54 -13.34 2.19
N ASP A 172 21.09 -14.55 1.86
CA ASP A 172 21.92 -15.74 1.77
C ASP A 172 22.47 -15.94 0.36
N ALA A 173 23.39 -16.89 0.22
CA ALA A 173 23.87 -17.32 -1.09
C ALA A 173 22.79 -18.09 -1.89
N THR A 174 21.79 -18.65 -1.20
CA THR A 174 20.67 -19.36 -1.79
C THR A 174 19.47 -18.40 -1.88
N LEU A 175 18.92 -18.27 -3.06
CA LEU A 175 17.70 -17.49 -3.29
C LEU A 175 16.47 -18.24 -2.76
N PRO A 176 15.37 -17.53 -2.45
CA PRO A 176 14.11 -18.18 -2.10
C PRO A 176 13.63 -19.09 -3.24
N ASP A 177 13.04 -20.21 -2.87
CA ASP A 177 12.37 -21.07 -3.85
C ASP A 177 11.14 -20.39 -4.43
N HIS A 178 10.83 -20.73 -5.68
CA HIS A 178 9.60 -20.25 -6.31
C HIS A 178 8.38 -20.77 -5.54
N THR A 179 7.51 -19.86 -5.15
CA THR A 179 6.34 -20.16 -4.32
C THR A 179 5.06 -19.85 -5.06
N SER A 180 4.23 -20.86 -5.24
CA SER A 180 2.86 -20.67 -5.73
C SER A 180 1.95 -20.26 -4.58
N GLY A 181 1.12 -19.24 -4.84
CA GLY A 181 0.12 -18.81 -3.88
C GLY A 181 -0.98 -19.86 -3.70
N ASP A 182 -1.63 -19.82 -2.54
CA ASP A 182 -2.81 -20.65 -2.25
C ASP A 182 -4.11 -20.10 -2.91
N GLY A 183 -4.01 -18.97 -3.60
CA GLY A 183 -5.13 -18.27 -4.25
C GLY A 183 -6.10 -17.60 -3.29
N VAL A 184 -5.85 -17.68 -1.98
CA VAL A 184 -6.72 -17.06 -0.97
C VAL A 184 -6.40 -15.58 -0.84
N ARG A 185 -7.41 -14.76 -1.07
CA ARG A 185 -7.34 -13.29 -0.91
C ARG A 185 -8.27 -12.84 0.21
N GLU A 186 -7.77 -12.00 1.07
CA GLU A 186 -8.61 -11.29 2.02
C GLU A 186 -9.43 -10.21 1.29
N PRO A 187 -10.65 -9.91 1.75
CA PRO A 187 -11.45 -8.85 1.16
C PRO A 187 -10.73 -7.50 1.29
N ALA A 188 -10.96 -6.62 0.33
CA ALA A 188 -10.54 -5.22 0.46
C ALA A 188 -11.31 -4.56 1.62
N PRO A 189 -10.78 -3.48 2.23
CA PRO A 189 -11.51 -2.70 3.20
C PRO A 189 -12.87 -2.29 2.62
N ALA A 190 -13.95 -2.55 3.35
CA ALA A 190 -15.29 -2.19 2.91
C ALA A 190 -15.50 -0.68 3.12
N PHE A 191 -16.10 -0.01 2.14
CA PHE A 191 -16.67 1.32 2.37
C PHE A 191 -17.84 1.18 3.35
N VAL A 192 -17.99 2.17 4.24
CA VAL A 192 -19.09 2.18 5.19
C VAL A 192 -20.39 2.43 4.43
N ASP A 193 -21.34 1.50 4.50
CA ASP A 193 -22.67 1.71 4.00
C ASP A 193 -23.46 2.57 5.02
N HIS A 194 -23.84 3.77 4.61
CA HIS A 194 -24.62 4.70 5.42
C HIS A 194 -26.14 4.52 5.30
N GLY A 195 -26.58 3.47 4.61
CA GLY A 195 -27.98 3.15 4.42
C GLY A 195 -28.65 3.95 3.29
N GLU A 196 -29.98 3.81 3.19
CA GLU A 196 -30.79 4.39 2.12
C GLU A 196 -31.34 5.76 2.50
N VAL A 197 -31.37 6.68 1.54
CA VAL A 197 -32.02 7.99 1.67
C VAL A 197 -33.09 8.12 0.59
N ALA A 198 -34.34 8.38 1.00
CA ALA A 198 -35.42 8.68 0.07
C ALA A 198 -35.33 10.12 -0.44
N VAL A 199 -35.31 10.31 -1.76
CA VAL A 199 -35.27 11.61 -2.41
C VAL A 199 -36.58 11.89 -3.11
N ASP A 200 -37.21 13.03 -2.83
CA ASP A 200 -38.46 13.46 -3.49
C ASP A 200 -38.13 14.17 -4.82
N LEU A 201 -38.19 13.43 -5.92
CA LEU A 201 -37.93 13.92 -7.27
C LEU A 201 -39.09 14.73 -7.89
N SER A 202 -40.21 14.90 -7.19
CA SER A 202 -41.32 15.78 -7.65
C SER A 202 -40.99 17.25 -7.56
N LYS A 203 -39.90 17.62 -6.86
CA LYS A 203 -39.39 18.99 -6.71
C LYS A 203 -38.30 19.28 -7.72
N ASN A 204 -38.01 20.57 -7.93
CA ASN A 204 -36.84 20.98 -8.71
C ASN A 204 -35.56 20.42 -8.04
N THR A 205 -34.97 19.41 -8.65
CA THR A 205 -33.83 18.71 -8.13
C THR A 205 -32.63 18.94 -9.04
N LEU A 206 -31.47 19.16 -8.46
CA LEU A 206 -30.17 19.21 -9.11
C LEU A 206 -29.23 18.24 -8.40
N VAL A 207 -28.55 17.41 -9.15
CA VAL A 207 -27.51 16.49 -8.64
C VAL A 207 -26.16 17.16 -8.79
N ILE A 208 -25.35 17.13 -7.75
CA ILE A 208 -23.94 17.54 -7.77
C ILE A 208 -23.11 16.32 -7.40
N THR A 209 -22.19 15.91 -8.30
CA THR A 209 -21.37 14.74 -8.10
C THR A 209 -19.89 15.10 -8.01
N GLY A 210 -19.22 14.56 -7.00
CA GLY A 210 -17.76 14.66 -6.80
C GLY A 210 -17.03 13.40 -7.18
N ASP A 211 -15.75 13.39 -6.87
CA ASP A 211 -14.79 12.34 -7.26
C ASP A 211 -15.17 10.91 -6.84
N GLU A 212 -15.80 10.73 -5.68
CA GLU A 212 -16.19 9.43 -5.15
C GLU A 212 -17.65 9.06 -5.43
N ALA A 213 -18.34 9.86 -6.23
CA ALA A 213 -19.72 9.59 -6.57
C ALA A 213 -19.86 8.31 -7.40
N TRP A 214 -20.99 7.65 -7.25
CA TRP A 214 -21.40 6.49 -8.06
C TRP A 214 -22.68 6.82 -8.82
N GLU A 215 -22.96 6.06 -9.85
CA GLU A 215 -24.23 6.15 -10.55
C GLU A 215 -25.39 5.70 -9.64
N VAL A 216 -26.41 6.52 -9.52
CA VAL A 216 -27.60 6.20 -8.73
C VAL A 216 -28.76 5.95 -9.69
N GLU A 217 -29.33 4.75 -9.61
CA GLU A 217 -30.51 4.40 -10.38
C GLU A 217 -31.68 5.31 -10.05
N GLY A 218 -32.39 5.79 -11.09
CA GLY A 218 -33.51 6.73 -10.94
C GLY A 218 -33.14 8.22 -11.02
N LEU A 219 -31.83 8.57 -11.08
CA LEU A 219 -31.37 9.95 -11.25
C LEU A 219 -30.92 10.29 -12.67
N GLN A 220 -31.11 9.39 -13.65
CA GLN A 220 -30.62 9.53 -15.01
C GLN A 220 -31.19 10.76 -15.75
N ASP A 221 -32.41 11.15 -15.43
CA ASP A 221 -33.12 12.30 -16.04
C ASP A 221 -33.01 13.59 -15.22
N VAL A 222 -32.23 13.59 -14.13
CA VAL A 222 -32.05 14.75 -13.27
C VAL A 222 -30.86 15.57 -13.76
N PRO A 223 -30.99 16.91 -13.93
CA PRO A 223 -29.86 17.77 -14.26
C PRO A 223 -28.68 17.55 -13.29
N THR A 224 -27.48 17.38 -13.82
CA THR A 224 -26.30 17.04 -13.01
C THR A 224 -25.14 17.95 -13.31
N ILE A 225 -24.47 18.44 -12.25
CA ILE A 225 -23.16 19.09 -12.31
C ILE A 225 -22.15 18.08 -11.76
N ALA A 226 -21.18 17.71 -12.58
CA ALA A 226 -20.16 16.73 -12.21
C ALA A 226 -18.76 17.37 -12.20
N GLU A 227 -17.94 16.99 -11.21
CA GLU A 227 -16.50 17.21 -11.26
C GLU A 227 -15.87 16.36 -12.37
N PRO A 228 -14.68 16.75 -12.92
CA PRO A 228 -14.08 16.03 -14.05
C PRO A 228 -13.79 14.54 -13.80
N SER A 229 -13.61 14.15 -12.55
CA SER A 229 -13.33 12.78 -12.12
C SER A 229 -14.58 11.99 -11.71
N ALA A 230 -15.72 12.65 -11.58
CA ALA A 230 -16.99 12.00 -11.24
C ALA A 230 -17.55 11.20 -12.42
N PRO A 231 -18.38 10.17 -12.17
CA PRO A 231 -19.13 9.47 -13.22
C PRO A 231 -19.90 10.46 -14.07
N GLY A 232 -19.86 10.27 -15.39
CA GLY A 232 -20.53 11.13 -16.35
C GLY A 232 -22.03 11.13 -16.15
N PRO A 233 -22.66 12.31 -16.04
CA PRO A 233 -24.10 12.40 -15.90
C PRO A 233 -24.81 12.18 -17.24
N TYR A 234 -26.01 11.65 -17.19
CA TYR A 234 -26.85 11.46 -18.40
C TYR A 234 -27.37 12.80 -18.96
N HIS A 235 -27.56 13.82 -18.11
CA HIS A 235 -27.97 15.17 -18.47
C HIS A 235 -26.98 16.21 -17.90
N PRO A 236 -25.79 16.35 -18.49
CA PRO A 236 -24.79 17.27 -17.98
C PRO A 236 -25.23 18.72 -18.14
N VAL A 237 -25.16 19.47 -17.07
CA VAL A 237 -25.25 20.93 -17.11
C VAL A 237 -23.91 21.48 -17.56
N HIS A 238 -23.91 22.63 -18.26
CA HIS A 238 -22.65 23.23 -18.72
C HIS A 238 -21.67 23.41 -17.55
N PRO A 239 -20.38 23.08 -17.72
CA PRO A 239 -19.39 23.12 -16.63
C PRO A 239 -19.29 24.49 -15.93
N ALA A 240 -19.55 25.58 -16.65
CA ALA A 240 -19.58 26.93 -16.09
C ALA A 240 -20.77 27.21 -15.15
N ALA A 241 -21.77 26.32 -15.11
CA ALA A 241 -22.93 26.51 -14.21
C ALA A 241 -22.53 26.42 -12.73
N ALA A 242 -21.43 25.79 -12.40
CA ALA A 242 -20.87 25.74 -11.05
C ALA A 242 -20.32 27.13 -10.56
N HIS A 243 -20.18 28.11 -11.45
CA HIS A 243 -19.65 29.44 -11.17
C HIS A 243 -20.72 30.52 -11.15
N ILE A 244 -21.99 30.18 -11.34
CA ILE A 244 -23.14 31.05 -11.28
C ILE A 244 -23.82 30.91 -9.92
#